data_e950cf0b6a0209aa765863f4e978c637
#
_entry.id   e950cf0b6a0209aa765863f4e978c637
#
_cell.length_a   1.000
_cell.length_b   1.000
_cell.length_c   1.000
_cell.angle_alpha   90.00
_cell.angle_beta   90.00
_cell.angle_gamma   90.00
#
_symmetry.space_group_name_H-M   'P 1'
#
loop_
_entity.id
_entity.type
_entity.pdbx_description
1 polymer ?
#
loop_
_entity_poly.entity_id
_entity_poly.type
_entity_poly.pdbx_seq_one_letter_code
_entity_poly.pdbx_strand_id
1 'polypeptide(L)'
;MLSNEARKFLLDMRLFLTAKGVKESDVHNFLEDAELHLIEGESDGKSVVDIFGSSPKEYANELVKVMEKDRQETWKQIGYTVMNIVAFWIIASILVVNNGILQISFIQCVGYSLTLILAIIGPNFLLRKMTFLTGFTKSWFSMWFLVMIAPVFLLGVVTILDVIYPTPMFIFTLVQSYILAGLIFIITVVINVYFEGWFKNLYLIIPLSIMLVFKTFTSEELIPMLFQIICLYGSLFVLIFLEIMMKANKRETVK
;
A
#
# COMPACT_ATOMS: atom_id res chain seq x y z
N MET A 1 -5.83 32.67 4.23
CA MET A 1 -4.96 31.46 4.37
C MET A 1 -5.58 30.61 5.49
N LEU A 2 -5.86 29.33 5.23
CA LEU A 2 -6.48 28.46 6.24
C LEU A 2 -5.58 28.25 7.47
N SER A 3 -6.17 28.20 8.64
CA SER A 3 -5.51 27.83 9.90
C SER A 3 -4.93 26.40 9.86
N ASN A 4 -4.00 26.10 10.76
CA ASN A 4 -3.47 24.73 10.89
C ASN A 4 -4.54 23.73 11.32
N GLU A 5 -5.55 24.18 12.08
CA GLU A 5 -6.68 23.37 12.52
C GLU A 5 -7.59 23.00 11.36
N ALA A 6 -7.93 23.97 10.50
CA ALA A 6 -8.73 23.74 9.30
C ALA A 6 -8.04 22.78 8.30
N ARG A 7 -6.74 22.98 8.06
CA ARG A 7 -5.97 22.05 7.19
C ARG A 7 -5.94 20.64 7.74
N LYS A 8 -5.79 20.51 9.06
CA LYS A 8 -5.81 19.20 9.73
C LYS A 8 -7.18 18.55 9.60
N PHE A 9 -8.26 19.30 9.80
CA PHE A 9 -9.63 18.82 9.62
C PHE A 9 -9.84 18.27 8.20
N LEU A 10 -9.49 19.03 7.16
CA LEU A 10 -9.62 18.58 5.76
C LEU A 10 -8.82 17.31 5.48
N LEU A 11 -7.58 17.24 6.00
CA LEU A 11 -6.76 16.04 5.85
C LEU A 11 -7.37 14.82 6.54
N ASP A 12 -7.85 14.99 7.78
CA ASP A 12 -8.48 13.93 8.56
C ASP A 12 -9.76 13.43 7.87
N MET A 13 -10.59 14.35 7.36
CA MET A 13 -11.80 14.01 6.60
C MET A 13 -11.48 13.23 5.35
N ARG A 14 -10.50 13.69 4.55
CA ARG A 14 -10.05 12.99 3.36
C ARG A 14 -9.61 11.56 3.66
N LEU A 15 -8.72 11.38 4.64
CA LEU A 15 -8.20 10.07 5.02
C LEU A 15 -9.32 9.12 5.48
N PHE A 16 -10.26 9.64 6.28
CA PHE A 16 -11.36 8.84 6.78
C PHE A 16 -12.34 8.43 5.69
N LEU A 17 -12.80 9.36 4.85
CA LEU A 17 -13.75 9.09 3.77
C LEU A 17 -13.16 8.11 2.75
N THR A 18 -11.88 8.30 2.36
CA THR A 18 -11.16 7.38 1.47
C THR A 18 -11.04 5.98 2.10
N ALA A 19 -10.68 5.90 3.40
CA ALA A 19 -10.60 4.61 4.11
C ALA A 19 -11.96 3.90 4.26
N LYS A 20 -13.06 4.63 4.14
CA LYS A 20 -14.43 4.07 4.12
C LYS A 20 -14.89 3.65 2.72
N GLY A 21 -14.07 3.88 1.69
CA GLY A 21 -14.36 3.52 0.32
C GLY A 21 -15.40 4.44 -0.35
N VAL A 22 -15.49 5.69 0.10
CA VAL A 22 -16.29 6.72 -0.56
C VAL A 22 -15.69 7.04 -1.93
N LYS A 23 -16.52 7.28 -2.93
CA LYS A 23 -16.13 7.60 -4.29
C LYS A 23 -15.24 8.84 -4.32
N GLU A 24 -14.12 8.80 -5.05
CA GLU A 24 -13.12 9.88 -5.02
C GLU A 24 -13.68 11.23 -5.47
N SER A 25 -14.62 11.23 -6.44
CA SER A 25 -15.33 12.45 -6.85
C SER A 25 -16.10 13.10 -5.70
N ASP A 26 -16.79 12.30 -4.89
CA ASP A 26 -17.60 12.80 -3.79
C ASP A 26 -16.73 13.31 -2.64
N VAL A 27 -15.61 12.62 -2.40
CA VAL A 27 -14.59 13.09 -1.43
C VAL A 27 -14.01 14.42 -1.88
N HIS A 28 -13.70 14.57 -3.18
CA HIS A 28 -13.14 15.80 -3.73
C HIS A 28 -14.10 16.97 -3.63
N ASN A 29 -15.34 16.80 -4.10
CA ASN A 29 -16.38 17.82 -4.05
C ASN A 29 -16.64 18.27 -2.61
N PHE A 30 -16.77 17.31 -1.69
CA PHE A 30 -16.93 17.65 -0.27
C PHE A 30 -15.76 18.47 0.26
N LEU A 31 -14.51 18.10 -0.07
CA LEU A 31 -13.34 18.84 0.44
C LEU A 31 -13.23 20.24 -0.13
N GLU A 32 -13.61 20.46 -1.40
CA GLU A 32 -13.67 21.79 -1.99
C GLU A 32 -14.72 22.65 -1.30
N ASP A 33 -15.94 22.13 -1.11
CA ASP A 33 -16.99 22.85 -0.41
C ASP A 33 -16.61 23.14 1.05
N ALA A 34 -16.03 22.16 1.74
CA ALA A 34 -15.59 22.32 3.12
C ALA A 34 -14.45 23.35 3.26
N GLU A 35 -13.53 23.40 2.27
CA GLU A 35 -12.46 24.40 2.24
C GLU A 35 -13.01 25.81 2.09
N LEU A 36 -14.01 26.02 1.22
CA LEU A 36 -14.68 27.31 1.06
C LEU A 36 -15.38 27.74 2.34
N HIS A 37 -16.16 26.86 2.96
CA HIS A 37 -16.83 27.15 4.22
C HIS A 37 -15.86 27.48 5.37
N LEU A 38 -14.68 26.84 5.39
CA LEU A 38 -13.64 27.14 6.36
C LEU A 38 -13.02 28.52 6.11
N ILE A 39 -12.75 28.88 4.85
CA ILE A 39 -12.21 30.21 4.49
C ILE A 39 -13.20 31.32 4.91
N GLU A 40 -14.47 31.15 4.57
CA GLU A 40 -15.53 32.11 4.92
C GLU A 40 -15.73 32.19 6.45
N GLY A 41 -15.85 31.05 7.11
CA GLY A 41 -16.04 31.00 8.56
C GLY A 41 -14.87 31.57 9.36
N GLU A 42 -13.62 31.28 8.96
CA GLU A 42 -12.43 31.87 9.61
C GLU A 42 -12.36 33.38 9.39
N SER A 43 -12.82 33.92 8.25
CA SER A 43 -12.93 35.37 8.03
C SER A 43 -13.94 36.02 8.97
N ASP A 44 -14.98 35.28 9.36
CA ASP A 44 -16.01 35.69 10.36
C ASP A 44 -15.58 35.41 11.81
N GLY A 45 -14.36 34.91 12.03
CA GLY A 45 -13.84 34.58 13.36
C GLY A 45 -14.37 33.26 13.94
N LYS A 46 -14.99 32.40 13.14
CA LYS A 46 -15.51 31.09 13.57
C LYS A 46 -14.41 30.04 13.57
N SER A 47 -14.46 29.14 14.55
CA SER A 47 -13.58 27.96 14.60
C SER A 47 -14.11 26.80 13.75
N VAL A 48 -13.28 25.79 13.51
CA VAL A 48 -13.69 24.53 12.84
C VAL A 48 -14.87 23.87 13.57
N VAL A 49 -14.88 23.96 14.91
CA VAL A 49 -15.95 23.42 15.76
C VAL A 49 -17.26 24.17 15.57
N ASP A 50 -17.20 25.49 15.36
CA ASP A 50 -18.41 26.30 15.11
C ASP A 50 -19.05 26.00 13.76
N ILE A 51 -18.23 25.57 12.76
CA ILE A 51 -18.70 25.30 11.39
C ILE A 51 -19.17 23.85 11.24
N PHE A 52 -18.39 22.87 11.73
CA PHE A 52 -18.63 21.44 11.52
C PHE A 52 -19.04 20.67 12.78
N GLY A 53 -19.20 21.36 13.90
CA GLY A 53 -19.58 20.76 15.18
C GLY A 53 -18.40 20.23 16.00
N SER A 54 -18.68 19.84 17.25
CA SER A 54 -17.68 19.44 18.23
C SER A 54 -17.04 18.07 17.99
N SER A 55 -17.62 17.24 17.11
CA SER A 55 -17.15 15.88 16.84
C SER A 55 -16.92 15.66 15.33
N PRO A 56 -15.70 15.94 14.81
CA PRO A 56 -15.34 15.66 13.42
C PRO A 56 -15.58 14.20 13.01
N LYS A 57 -15.41 13.27 13.96
CA LYS A 57 -15.61 11.84 13.71
C LYS A 57 -17.08 11.47 13.50
N GLU A 58 -17.99 12.08 14.30
CA GLU A 58 -19.44 11.86 14.14
C GLU A 58 -19.91 12.45 12.83
N TYR A 59 -19.50 13.68 12.51
CA TYR A 59 -19.77 14.33 11.25
C TYR A 59 -19.30 13.48 10.04
N ALA A 60 -18.07 12.98 10.08
CA ALA A 60 -17.55 12.09 9.04
C ALA A 60 -18.35 10.78 8.91
N ASN A 61 -18.82 10.21 10.03
CA ASN A 61 -19.65 9.01 9.98
C ASN A 61 -21.03 9.26 9.36
N GLU A 62 -21.63 10.43 9.59
CA GLU A 62 -22.90 10.82 8.94
C GLU A 62 -22.71 11.00 7.43
N LEU A 63 -21.64 11.67 7.00
CA LEU A 63 -21.30 11.81 5.59
C LEU A 63 -21.17 10.46 4.88
N VAL A 64 -20.48 9.47 5.50
CA VAL A 64 -20.32 8.12 4.93
C VAL A 64 -21.65 7.41 4.69
N LYS A 65 -22.72 7.75 5.46
CA LYS A 65 -24.05 7.14 5.27
C LYS A 65 -24.76 7.63 4.02
N VAL A 66 -24.50 8.88 3.61
CA VAL A 66 -25.18 9.54 2.49
C VAL A 66 -24.36 9.55 1.19
N MET A 67 -23.02 9.43 1.30
CA MET A 67 -22.13 9.41 0.15
C MET A 67 -22.09 8.04 -0.53
N GLU A 68 -21.91 8.04 -1.85
CA GLU A 68 -21.76 6.82 -2.64
C GLU A 68 -20.43 6.12 -2.34
N LYS A 69 -20.48 4.78 -2.26
CA LYS A 69 -19.30 3.94 -2.09
C LYS A 69 -18.94 3.29 -3.41
N ASP A 70 -17.73 3.52 -3.86
CA ASP A 70 -17.20 2.83 -5.03
C ASP A 70 -16.61 1.48 -4.62
N ARG A 71 -17.50 0.50 -4.42
CA ARG A 71 -17.10 -0.86 -4.10
C ARG A 71 -16.36 -1.53 -5.26
N GLN A 72 -16.75 -1.23 -6.49
CA GLN A 72 -16.16 -1.85 -7.67
C GLN A 72 -14.70 -1.40 -7.84
N GLU A 73 -14.43 -0.12 -7.72
CA GLU A 73 -13.07 0.42 -7.80
C GLU A 73 -12.20 -0.08 -6.64
N THR A 74 -12.76 -0.12 -5.42
CA THR A 74 -12.06 -0.69 -4.24
C THR A 74 -11.62 -2.13 -4.49
N TRP A 75 -12.51 -3.00 -5.01
CA TRP A 75 -12.17 -4.39 -5.30
C TRP A 75 -11.17 -4.55 -6.44
N LYS A 76 -11.24 -3.68 -7.46
CA LYS A 76 -10.22 -3.63 -8.51
C LYS A 76 -8.84 -3.30 -7.93
N GLN A 77 -8.73 -2.23 -7.14
CA GLN A 77 -7.48 -1.82 -6.50
C GLN A 77 -6.88 -2.93 -5.62
N ILE A 78 -7.73 -3.62 -4.84
CA ILE A 78 -7.31 -4.79 -4.06
C ILE A 78 -6.80 -5.89 -5.00
N GLY A 79 -7.53 -6.22 -6.05
CA GLY A 79 -7.17 -7.23 -7.03
C GLY A 79 -5.80 -6.97 -7.68
N TYR A 80 -5.55 -5.72 -8.11
CA TYR A 80 -4.25 -5.32 -8.67
C TYR A 80 -3.13 -5.44 -7.64
N THR A 81 -3.36 -5.00 -6.43
CA THR A 81 -2.35 -5.10 -5.36
C THR A 81 -1.98 -6.54 -5.10
N VAL A 82 -2.96 -7.42 -4.93
CA VAL A 82 -2.77 -8.86 -4.71
C VAL A 82 -2.01 -9.49 -5.89
N MET A 83 -2.45 -9.21 -7.12
CA MET A 83 -1.81 -9.72 -8.34
C MET A 83 -0.32 -9.33 -8.39
N ASN A 84 0.01 -8.06 -8.16
CA ASN A 84 1.40 -7.60 -8.20
C ASN A 84 2.27 -8.23 -7.09
N ILE A 85 1.72 -8.39 -5.87
CA ILE A 85 2.44 -9.02 -4.76
C ILE A 85 2.70 -10.50 -5.06
N VAL A 86 1.69 -11.24 -5.55
CA VAL A 86 1.82 -12.66 -5.90
C VAL A 86 2.78 -12.85 -7.08
N ALA A 87 2.68 -12.01 -8.11
CA ALA A 87 3.59 -12.04 -9.24
C ALA A 87 5.04 -11.80 -8.80
N PHE A 88 5.27 -10.76 -7.99
CA PHE A 88 6.57 -10.46 -7.41
C PHE A 88 7.13 -11.64 -6.63
N TRP A 89 6.33 -12.23 -5.73
CA TRP A 89 6.74 -13.37 -4.92
C TRP A 89 7.15 -14.58 -5.78
N ILE A 90 6.32 -14.98 -6.75
CA ILE A 90 6.60 -16.14 -7.60
C ILE A 90 7.88 -15.90 -8.43
N ILE A 91 8.01 -14.73 -9.07
CA ILE A 91 9.17 -14.41 -9.90
C ILE A 91 10.43 -14.31 -9.04
N ALA A 92 10.38 -13.66 -7.88
CA ALA A 92 11.50 -13.56 -6.97
C ALA A 92 11.93 -14.93 -6.43
N SER A 93 10.99 -15.82 -6.10
CA SER A 93 11.28 -17.18 -5.65
C SER A 93 12.03 -17.98 -6.72
N ILE A 94 11.65 -17.85 -7.99
CA ILE A 94 12.30 -18.55 -9.10
C ILE A 94 13.68 -17.96 -9.38
N LEU A 95 13.76 -16.62 -9.55
CA LEU A 95 14.99 -15.99 -10.05
C LEU A 95 16.06 -15.82 -8.97
N VAL A 96 15.64 -15.59 -7.73
CA VAL A 96 16.55 -15.17 -6.66
C VAL A 96 16.76 -16.25 -5.59
N VAL A 97 15.68 -16.85 -5.10
CA VAL A 97 15.76 -17.72 -3.92
C VAL A 97 16.14 -19.16 -4.28
N ASN A 98 15.45 -19.77 -5.20
CA ASN A 98 15.50 -21.23 -5.44
C ASN A 98 16.31 -21.65 -6.69
N ASN A 99 17.26 -20.85 -7.12
CA ASN A 99 18.14 -21.16 -8.26
C ASN A 99 17.39 -21.61 -9.54
N GLY A 100 16.25 -20.98 -9.83
CA GLY A 100 15.45 -21.24 -11.02
C GLY A 100 14.33 -22.27 -10.83
N ILE A 101 14.20 -22.89 -9.66
CA ILE A 101 13.19 -23.90 -9.38
C ILE A 101 12.11 -23.28 -8.48
N LEU A 102 10.83 -23.31 -8.92
CA LEU A 102 9.73 -22.91 -8.07
C LEU A 102 9.37 -24.05 -7.10
N GLN A 103 9.48 -23.77 -5.83
CA GLN A 103 8.98 -24.64 -4.77
C GLN A 103 7.91 -23.87 -3.99
N ILE A 104 6.78 -24.51 -3.79
CA ILE A 104 5.67 -23.97 -3.01
C ILE A 104 5.45 -24.86 -1.80
N SER A 105 5.59 -24.32 -0.61
CA SER A 105 5.36 -25.04 0.65
C SER A 105 4.00 -24.70 1.26
N PHE A 106 3.51 -25.58 2.15
CA PHE A 106 2.29 -25.33 2.90
C PHE A 106 2.42 -24.09 3.80
N ILE A 107 3.57 -23.93 4.46
CA ILE A 107 3.87 -22.78 5.32
C ILE A 107 3.81 -21.48 4.52
N GLN A 108 4.39 -21.46 3.31
CA GLN A 108 4.33 -20.30 2.42
C GLN A 108 2.89 -20.00 1.99
N CYS A 109 2.11 -21.01 1.58
CA CYS A 109 0.72 -20.80 1.17
C CYS A 109 -0.12 -20.17 2.29
N VAL A 110 -0.05 -20.70 3.48
CA VAL A 110 -0.82 -20.20 4.63
C VAL A 110 -0.27 -18.86 5.13
N GLY A 111 1.05 -18.78 5.33
CA GLY A 111 1.70 -17.60 5.90
C GLY A 111 1.60 -16.37 5.01
N TYR A 112 1.84 -16.51 3.69
CA TYR A 112 1.73 -15.39 2.76
C TYR A 112 0.27 -14.98 2.53
N SER A 113 -0.68 -15.92 2.54
CA SER A 113 -2.10 -15.57 2.49
C SER A 113 -2.54 -14.76 3.71
N LEU A 114 -2.14 -15.15 4.92
CA LEU A 114 -2.39 -14.40 6.15
C LEU A 114 -1.74 -13.01 6.11
N THR A 115 -0.51 -12.93 5.61
CA THR A 115 0.21 -11.66 5.46
C THR A 115 -0.49 -10.72 4.48
N LEU A 116 -0.98 -11.24 3.35
CA LEU A 116 -1.76 -10.47 2.37
C LEU A 116 -3.06 -9.94 3.00
N ILE A 117 -3.79 -10.77 3.72
CA ILE A 117 -5.03 -10.37 4.41
C ILE A 117 -4.72 -9.23 5.39
N LEU A 118 -3.67 -9.35 6.20
CA LEU A 118 -3.25 -8.32 7.14
C LEU A 118 -2.79 -7.05 6.43
N ALA A 119 -2.06 -7.16 5.32
CA ALA A 119 -1.59 -6.01 4.54
C ALA A 119 -2.74 -5.22 3.88
N ILE A 120 -3.87 -5.88 3.57
CA ILE A 120 -5.05 -5.24 2.98
C ILE A 120 -5.96 -4.66 4.08
N ILE A 121 -6.27 -5.46 5.10
CA ILE A 121 -7.24 -5.07 6.14
C ILE A 121 -6.61 -4.14 7.17
N GLY A 122 -5.35 -4.39 7.55
CA GLY A 122 -4.64 -3.67 8.61
C GLY A 122 -4.60 -2.14 8.40
N PRO A 123 -4.12 -1.64 7.24
CA PRO A 123 -4.08 -0.21 6.94
C PRO A 123 -5.45 0.46 7.04
N ASN A 124 -6.46 -0.15 6.42
CA ASN A 124 -7.82 0.39 6.42
C ASN A 124 -8.41 0.46 7.83
N PHE A 125 -8.18 -0.58 8.64
CA PHE A 125 -8.64 -0.61 10.03
C PHE A 125 -7.93 0.44 10.90
N LEU A 126 -6.61 0.56 10.77
CA LEU A 126 -5.81 1.55 11.49
C LEU A 126 -6.18 2.97 11.10
N LEU A 127 -6.29 3.28 9.81
CA LEU A 127 -6.71 4.60 9.33
C LEU A 127 -8.06 5.00 9.93
N ARG A 128 -9.06 4.13 9.91
CA ARG A 128 -10.39 4.42 10.48
C ARG A 128 -10.37 4.68 11.98
N LYS A 129 -9.49 4.01 12.73
CA LYS A 129 -9.37 4.21 14.19
C LYS A 129 -8.56 5.43 14.57
N MET A 130 -7.46 5.69 13.84
CA MET A 130 -6.43 6.63 14.25
C MET A 130 -6.61 8.04 13.66
N THR A 131 -7.44 8.22 12.62
CA THR A 131 -7.60 9.51 11.92
C THR A 131 -8.00 10.65 12.86
N PHE A 132 -8.86 10.39 13.83
CA PHE A 132 -9.35 11.41 14.78
C PHE A 132 -8.68 11.37 16.16
N LEU A 133 -7.61 10.57 16.33
CA LEU A 133 -6.84 10.58 17.56
C LEU A 133 -5.91 11.79 17.61
N THR A 134 -5.67 12.31 18.83
CA THR A 134 -4.73 13.40 19.07
C THR A 134 -3.48 12.87 19.79
N GLY A 135 -2.31 13.48 19.53
CA GLY A 135 -1.08 13.16 20.24
C GLY A 135 -0.05 12.34 19.46
N PHE A 136 0.96 11.81 20.16
CA PHE A 136 2.11 11.09 19.59
C PHE A 136 1.73 9.84 18.78
N THR A 137 0.64 9.17 19.16
CA THR A 137 0.09 8.02 18.43
C THR A 137 -0.43 8.37 17.03
N LYS A 138 -0.65 9.65 16.76
CA LYS A 138 -1.07 10.19 15.46
C LYS A 138 0.11 10.61 14.58
N SER A 139 1.36 10.46 15.03
CA SER A 139 2.50 10.75 14.17
C SER A 139 2.38 9.90 12.90
N TRP A 140 2.40 10.56 11.74
CA TRP A 140 2.42 9.93 10.43
C TRP A 140 3.46 8.81 10.36
N PHE A 141 4.58 9.01 11.05
CA PHE A 141 5.66 8.05 11.14
C PHE A 141 5.24 6.77 11.87
N SER A 142 4.52 6.86 13.00
CA SER A 142 4.10 5.66 13.75
C SER A 142 3.01 4.87 13.01
N MET A 143 2.11 5.54 12.28
CA MET A 143 1.11 4.88 11.45
C MET A 143 1.74 4.14 10.26
N TRP A 144 2.62 4.80 9.52
CA TRP A 144 3.35 4.21 8.40
C TRP A 144 4.24 3.05 8.85
N PHE A 145 4.89 3.21 10.00
CA PHE A 145 5.76 2.20 10.60
C PHE A 145 4.96 0.92 10.92
N LEU A 146 3.82 1.02 11.62
CA LEU A 146 2.98 -0.13 11.93
C LEU A 146 2.40 -0.80 10.69
N VAL A 147 1.91 -0.02 9.73
CA VAL A 147 1.30 -0.53 8.49
C VAL A 147 2.32 -1.23 7.60
N MET A 148 3.56 -0.75 7.55
CA MET A 148 4.60 -1.31 6.70
C MET A 148 5.42 -2.40 7.38
N ILE A 149 5.76 -2.25 8.66
CA ILE A 149 6.64 -3.19 9.35
C ILE A 149 5.93 -4.49 9.72
N ALA A 150 4.66 -4.46 10.13
CA ALA A 150 3.98 -5.67 10.57
C ALA A 150 3.87 -6.75 9.45
N PRO A 151 3.45 -6.43 8.21
CA PRO A 151 3.45 -7.41 7.13
C PRO A 151 4.87 -7.89 6.77
N VAL A 152 5.85 -7.00 6.79
CA VAL A 152 7.25 -7.32 6.51
C VAL A 152 7.82 -8.27 7.55
N PHE A 153 7.60 -7.97 8.81
CA PHE A 153 8.02 -8.84 9.92
C PHE A 153 7.38 -10.22 9.80
N LEU A 154 6.09 -10.28 9.48
CA LEU A 154 5.38 -11.54 9.31
C LEU A 154 5.91 -12.34 8.11
N LEU A 155 6.22 -11.68 6.99
CA LEU A 155 6.89 -12.32 5.85
C LEU A 155 8.24 -12.92 6.26
N GLY A 156 9.05 -12.19 7.02
CA GLY A 156 10.31 -12.70 7.55
C GLY A 156 10.12 -13.93 8.44
N VAL A 157 9.14 -13.89 9.35
CA VAL A 157 8.82 -15.05 10.21
C VAL A 157 8.38 -16.26 9.38
N VAL A 158 7.51 -16.08 8.39
CA VAL A 158 7.05 -17.16 7.49
C VAL A 158 8.22 -17.77 6.73
N THR A 159 9.13 -16.94 6.20
CA THR A 159 10.31 -17.41 5.48
C THR A 159 11.25 -18.20 6.40
N ILE A 160 11.48 -17.74 7.62
CA ILE A 160 12.30 -18.46 8.61
C ILE A 160 11.65 -19.80 8.98
N LEU A 161 10.33 -19.82 9.22
CA LEU A 161 9.61 -21.04 9.54
C LEU A 161 9.67 -22.06 8.41
N ASP A 162 9.58 -21.60 7.15
CA ASP A 162 9.67 -22.47 5.98
C ASP A 162 11.05 -23.12 5.80
N VAL A 163 12.11 -22.37 6.18
CA VAL A 163 13.50 -22.89 6.18
C VAL A 163 13.70 -23.92 7.29
N ILE A 164 13.17 -23.66 8.49
CA ILE A 164 13.33 -24.56 9.66
C ILE A 164 12.45 -25.82 9.50
N TYR A 165 11.25 -25.67 8.99
CA TYR A 165 10.27 -26.73 8.81
C TYR A 165 9.83 -26.84 7.35
N PRO A 166 10.66 -27.38 6.45
CA PRO A 166 10.33 -27.46 5.03
C PRO A 166 9.12 -28.40 4.83
N THR A 167 8.07 -27.87 4.24
CA THR A 167 6.81 -28.59 3.94
C THR A 167 6.46 -28.49 2.45
N PRO A 168 7.32 -29.01 1.54
CA PRO A 168 7.09 -28.82 0.10
C PRO A 168 5.80 -29.53 -0.33
N MET A 169 4.92 -28.77 -1.01
CA MET A 169 3.68 -29.32 -1.61
C MET A 169 3.85 -29.51 -3.12
N PHE A 170 4.46 -28.53 -3.79
CA PHE A 170 4.67 -28.57 -5.23
C PHE A 170 6.09 -28.16 -5.54
N ILE A 171 6.75 -28.96 -6.39
CA ILE A 171 8.09 -28.67 -6.92
C ILE A 171 7.98 -28.72 -8.43
N PHE A 172 8.26 -27.60 -9.10
CA PHE A 172 8.25 -27.49 -10.54
C PHE A 172 9.64 -27.81 -11.10
N THR A 173 9.71 -28.27 -12.33
CA THR A 173 10.99 -28.40 -13.03
C THR A 173 11.52 -27.00 -13.38
N LEU A 174 12.83 -26.91 -13.65
CA LEU A 174 13.47 -25.64 -14.03
C LEU A 174 12.78 -25.00 -15.24
N VAL A 175 12.48 -25.80 -16.28
CA VAL A 175 11.80 -25.27 -17.47
C VAL A 175 10.39 -24.78 -17.18
N GLN A 176 9.61 -25.53 -16.42
CA GLN A 176 8.25 -25.13 -16.02
C GLN A 176 8.28 -23.83 -15.20
N SER A 177 9.25 -23.70 -14.31
CA SER A 177 9.41 -22.50 -13.45
C SER A 177 9.68 -21.23 -14.27
N TYR A 178 10.61 -21.30 -15.23
CA TYR A 178 10.91 -20.15 -16.10
C TYR A 178 9.78 -19.80 -17.05
N ILE A 179 9.07 -20.79 -17.62
CA ILE A 179 7.87 -20.55 -18.42
C ILE A 179 6.81 -19.85 -17.59
N LEU A 180 6.55 -20.33 -16.39
CA LEU A 180 5.57 -19.74 -15.47
C LEU A 180 5.95 -18.30 -15.09
N ALA A 181 7.23 -18.05 -14.75
CA ALA A 181 7.73 -16.71 -14.44
C ALA A 181 7.53 -15.74 -15.61
N GLY A 182 7.87 -16.17 -16.83
CA GLY A 182 7.69 -15.36 -18.04
C GLY A 182 6.22 -15.03 -18.33
N LEU A 183 5.34 -16.03 -18.22
CA LEU A 183 3.90 -15.82 -18.40
C LEU A 183 3.32 -14.86 -17.35
N ILE A 184 3.63 -15.06 -16.08
CA ILE A 184 3.17 -14.18 -14.99
C ILE A 184 3.71 -12.77 -15.21
N PHE A 185 4.99 -12.59 -15.57
CA PHE A 185 5.57 -11.29 -15.84
C PHE A 185 4.84 -10.57 -16.97
N ILE A 186 4.65 -11.21 -18.12
CA ILE A 186 3.97 -10.62 -19.27
C ILE A 186 2.52 -10.24 -18.91
N ILE A 187 1.77 -11.14 -18.29
CA ILE A 187 0.38 -10.90 -17.88
C ILE A 187 0.31 -9.68 -16.93
N THR A 188 1.19 -9.64 -15.93
CA THR A 188 1.22 -8.56 -14.95
C THR A 188 1.55 -7.20 -15.61
N VAL A 189 2.56 -7.18 -16.50
CA VAL A 189 2.92 -5.96 -17.23
C VAL A 189 1.77 -5.47 -18.11
N VAL A 190 1.12 -6.36 -18.86
CA VAL A 190 0.00 -6.00 -19.75
C VAL A 190 -1.18 -5.44 -18.93
N ILE A 191 -1.53 -6.10 -17.85
CA ILE A 191 -2.63 -5.65 -16.98
C ILE A 191 -2.30 -4.29 -16.35
N ASN A 192 -1.08 -4.10 -15.83
CA ASN A 192 -0.67 -2.83 -15.24
C ASN A 192 -0.71 -1.68 -16.26
N VAL A 193 -0.20 -1.91 -17.48
CA VAL A 193 -0.21 -0.88 -18.54
C VAL A 193 -1.64 -0.51 -18.92
N TYR A 194 -2.52 -1.50 -19.07
CA TYR A 194 -3.89 -1.28 -19.51
C TYR A 194 -4.74 -0.53 -18.47
N PHE A 195 -4.61 -0.85 -17.18
CA PHE A 195 -5.51 -0.35 -16.14
C PHE A 195 -4.91 0.78 -15.29
N GLU A 196 -3.62 0.74 -14.99
CA GLU A 196 -2.96 1.65 -14.04
C GLU A 196 -1.88 2.53 -14.69
N GLY A 197 -1.51 2.21 -15.92
CA GLY A 197 -0.44 2.89 -16.64
C GLY A 197 0.94 2.29 -16.42
N TRP A 198 1.86 2.69 -17.29
CA TRP A 198 3.21 2.09 -17.37
C TRP A 198 4.02 2.21 -16.07
N PHE A 199 3.83 3.29 -15.32
CA PHE A 199 4.57 3.59 -14.10
C PHE A 199 4.43 2.48 -13.03
N LYS A 200 3.29 1.81 -12.97
CA LYS A 200 3.04 0.72 -12.01
C LYS A 200 3.95 -0.49 -12.20
N ASN A 201 4.50 -0.69 -13.40
CA ASN A 201 5.47 -1.76 -13.64
C ASN A 201 6.79 -1.55 -12.89
N LEU A 202 7.13 -0.32 -12.52
CA LEU A 202 8.33 -0.04 -11.74
C LEU A 202 8.29 -0.71 -10.36
N TYR A 203 7.10 -0.90 -9.78
CA TYR A 203 6.92 -1.64 -8.51
C TYR A 203 7.30 -3.11 -8.61
N LEU A 204 7.28 -3.69 -9.80
CA LEU A 204 7.74 -5.06 -10.06
C LEU A 204 9.21 -5.08 -10.50
N ILE A 205 9.57 -4.24 -11.47
CA ILE A 205 10.86 -4.26 -12.14
C ILE A 205 12.01 -3.82 -11.23
N ILE A 206 11.85 -2.69 -10.51
CA ILE A 206 12.96 -2.15 -9.70
C ILE A 206 13.33 -3.08 -8.55
N PRO A 207 12.40 -3.57 -7.71
CA PRO A 207 12.75 -4.50 -6.64
C PRO A 207 13.37 -5.80 -7.15
N LEU A 208 12.85 -6.39 -8.24
CA LEU A 208 13.42 -7.58 -8.83
C LEU A 208 14.83 -7.34 -9.37
N SER A 209 15.07 -6.21 -10.03
CA SER A 209 16.40 -5.85 -10.54
C SER A 209 17.40 -5.69 -9.40
N ILE A 210 17.00 -5.03 -8.31
CA ILE A 210 17.83 -4.87 -7.11
C ILE A 210 18.17 -6.24 -6.52
N MET A 211 17.19 -7.13 -6.36
CA MET A 211 17.43 -8.47 -5.83
C MET A 211 18.37 -9.29 -6.72
N LEU A 212 18.22 -9.23 -8.04
CA LEU A 212 19.08 -9.92 -8.99
C LEU A 212 20.53 -9.41 -8.93
N VAL A 213 20.73 -8.09 -8.88
CA VAL A 213 22.06 -7.48 -8.72
C VAL A 213 22.70 -7.96 -7.42
N PHE A 214 21.98 -7.93 -6.30
CA PHE A 214 22.54 -8.41 -5.03
C PHE A 214 22.88 -9.90 -5.05
N LYS A 215 22.05 -10.74 -5.69
CA LYS A 215 22.35 -12.18 -5.84
C LYS A 215 23.70 -12.42 -6.53
N THR A 216 24.10 -11.56 -7.47
CA THR A 216 25.39 -11.72 -8.19
C THR A 216 26.60 -11.33 -7.33
N PHE A 217 26.42 -10.48 -6.31
CA PHE A 217 27.51 -9.94 -5.48
C PHE A 217 27.59 -10.56 -4.07
N THR A 218 26.59 -11.31 -3.65
CA THR A 218 26.55 -11.83 -2.26
C THR A 218 26.51 -13.36 -2.25
N SER A 219 27.36 -13.94 -1.35
CA SER A 219 27.23 -15.33 -0.94
C SER A 219 26.00 -15.52 -0.06
N GLU A 220 25.55 -16.75 0.15
CA GLU A 220 24.35 -17.13 0.93
C GLU A 220 24.46 -16.86 2.45
N GLU A 221 25.08 -15.75 2.85
CA GLU A 221 25.23 -15.37 4.27
C GLU A 221 24.05 -14.49 4.73
N LEU A 222 23.75 -14.53 6.02
CA LEU A 222 22.62 -13.84 6.67
C LEU A 222 22.67 -12.31 6.47
N ILE A 223 23.85 -11.71 6.54
CA ILE A 223 24.06 -10.26 6.43
C ILE A 223 23.66 -9.73 5.04
N PRO A 224 24.12 -10.35 3.93
CA PRO A 224 23.65 -9.99 2.59
C PRO A 224 22.14 -10.14 2.42
N MET A 225 21.52 -11.16 2.99
CA MET A 225 20.08 -11.37 2.94
C MET A 225 19.31 -10.23 3.62
N LEU A 226 19.73 -9.80 4.82
CA LEU A 226 19.13 -8.68 5.50
C LEU A 226 19.27 -7.37 4.70
N PHE A 227 20.43 -7.16 4.09
CA PHE A 227 20.68 -5.99 3.25
C PHE A 227 19.80 -5.99 1.99
N GLN A 228 19.59 -7.13 1.34
CA GLN A 228 18.63 -7.28 0.23
C GLN A 228 17.20 -6.89 0.63
N ILE A 229 16.75 -7.33 1.81
CA ILE A 229 15.46 -6.99 2.36
C ILE A 229 15.34 -5.46 2.56
N ILE A 230 16.36 -4.83 3.16
CA ILE A 230 16.38 -3.37 3.37
C ILE A 230 16.32 -2.60 2.05
N CYS A 231 17.11 -3.01 1.05
CA CYS A 231 17.12 -2.38 -0.27
C CYS A 231 15.78 -2.56 -1.01
N LEU A 232 15.16 -3.74 -0.89
CA LEU A 232 13.83 -4.02 -1.43
C LEU A 232 12.78 -3.05 -0.88
N TYR A 233 12.69 -2.94 0.44
CA TYR A 233 11.71 -2.06 1.07
C TYR A 233 12.04 -0.58 0.88
N GLY A 234 13.33 -0.22 0.89
CA GLY A 234 13.78 1.13 0.57
C GLY A 234 13.36 1.54 -0.85
N SER A 235 13.51 0.67 -1.83
CA SER A 235 13.08 0.96 -3.21
C SER A 235 11.56 1.11 -3.35
N LEU A 236 10.79 0.26 -2.67
CA LEU A 236 9.33 0.37 -2.65
C LEU A 236 8.88 1.68 -1.98
N PHE A 237 9.52 2.06 -0.88
CA PHE A 237 9.24 3.34 -0.21
C PHE A 237 9.51 4.54 -1.13
N VAL A 238 10.64 4.56 -1.83
CA VAL A 238 10.98 5.63 -2.80
C VAL A 238 9.94 5.69 -3.92
N LEU A 239 9.50 4.55 -4.47
CA LEU A 239 8.49 4.51 -5.52
C LEU A 239 7.13 5.06 -5.06
N ILE A 240 6.68 4.67 -3.87
CA ILE A 240 5.44 5.19 -3.27
C ILE A 240 5.56 6.71 -3.06
N PHE A 241 6.68 7.18 -2.53
CA PHE A 241 6.93 8.61 -2.33
C PHE A 241 6.89 9.38 -3.65
N LEU A 242 7.54 8.88 -4.71
CA LEU A 242 7.52 9.48 -6.04
C LEU A 242 6.10 9.52 -6.63
N GLU A 243 5.31 8.46 -6.45
CA GLU A 243 3.92 8.44 -6.91
C GLU A 243 3.06 9.51 -6.21
N ILE A 244 3.22 9.65 -4.89
CA ILE A 244 2.53 10.70 -4.12
C ILE A 244 2.93 12.09 -4.63
N MET A 245 4.22 12.33 -4.83
CA MET A 245 4.73 13.61 -5.34
C MET A 245 4.21 13.92 -6.75
N MET A 246 4.19 12.94 -7.65
CA MET A 246 3.65 13.14 -9.01
C MET A 246 2.15 13.44 -9.00
N LYS A 247 1.37 12.77 -8.13
CA LYS A 247 -0.06 13.07 -7.97
C LYS A 247 -0.30 14.45 -7.37
N ALA A 248 0.55 14.90 -6.43
CA ALA A 248 0.48 16.24 -5.87
C ALA A 248 0.79 17.31 -6.93
N ASN A 249 1.87 17.14 -7.72
CA ASN A 249 2.28 18.08 -8.74
C ASN A 249 1.27 18.21 -9.90
N LYS A 250 0.63 17.11 -10.31
CA LYS A 250 -0.47 17.16 -11.30
C LYS A 250 -1.64 18.02 -10.86
N ARG A 251 -1.88 18.17 -9.57
CA ARG A 251 -2.98 18.98 -9.02
C ARG A 251 -2.67 20.48 -9.03
N GLU A 252 -1.39 20.87 -8.93
CA GLU A 252 -0.98 22.27 -9.02
C GLU A 252 -0.99 22.79 -10.47
N THR A 253 -0.83 21.92 -11.47
CA THR A 253 -0.81 22.31 -12.90
C THR A 253 -2.22 22.41 -13.52
N VAL A 254 -3.28 22.01 -12.82
CA VAL A 254 -4.67 22.08 -13.25
C VAL A 254 -5.43 23.27 -12.63
N LYS A 255 -4.78 23.99 -11.70
CA LYS A 255 -5.25 25.30 -11.20
C LYS A 255 -4.63 26.44 -12.00
#